data_72b53e9d58eba3d08d9fff5c8973e78c
#
_entry.id   72b53e9d58eba3d08d9fff5c8973e78c
#
_cell.length_a   1.000
_cell.length_b   1.000
_cell.length_c   1.000
_cell.angle_alpha   90.00
_cell.angle_beta   90.00
_cell.angle_gamma   90.00
#
_symmetry.space_group_name_H-M   'P 1'
#
loop_
_entity.id
_entity.type
_entity.pdbx_description
1 polymer ?
#
loop_
_entity_poly.entity_id
_entity_poly.type
_entity_poly.pdbx_seq_one_letter_code
_entity_poly.pdbx_strand_id
1 'polypeptide(L)'
;GYEDSAEKLVEDMMANGHQKNDRATVELFANTIGEAFDWLVGEDGAAVPYQRSGKPSRSYSGEGRGAGVCKNLAERLEAAGGTLLTNTPATELVVENGAVVGVKAEGEGKAYTIRAKAVILASGGYGANDALVPDEYKKFVYAGHAGATGDAIKMVEGLDADLINMDLVNTQPNSMILPSGLGQYCNPGVAGAYKAGAYMVNQNGERFFNESANAWDLMQAMKQNEAQYLIMDQTAFDNFNAGMTNSKIYTMEDVEKWLSDDYDGQPVMKQGATLAELCEKLNLPADAVEDSAKAFNDCAAAQTADTFGRTPAAAQSEEGPFYALQMHIRYYASLGGLHINDSMQVLNTKQEAIPGLYAAGEVVGGLEGDVYMGATLFGWAIASGYDAANAVNAVIAQ
;
A
#
# COMPACT_ATOMS: atom_id res chain seq x y z
N GLY A 1 4.79 -13.70 25.89
CA GLY A 1 4.12 -13.85 24.59
C GLY A 1 2.79 -13.13 24.60
N TYR A 2 2.29 -12.79 23.41
CA TYR A 2 0.92 -12.32 23.26
C TYR A 2 0.05 -13.55 22.94
N GLU A 3 -1.11 -13.68 23.59
CA GLU A 3 -2.13 -14.60 23.16
C GLU A 3 -2.78 -14.02 21.91
N ASP A 4 -2.83 -14.79 20.85
CA ASP A 4 -3.45 -14.43 19.58
C ASP A 4 -4.24 -15.63 19.04
N SER A 5 -5.26 -15.37 18.23
CA SER A 5 -6.10 -16.41 17.63
C SER A 5 -6.68 -15.90 16.29
N ALA A 6 -7.23 -16.83 15.51
CA ALA A 6 -7.93 -16.49 14.28
C ALA A 6 -9.13 -15.58 14.57
N GLU A 7 -9.93 -15.88 15.61
CA GLU A 7 -11.08 -15.07 16.02
C GLU A 7 -10.67 -13.65 16.38
N LYS A 8 -9.55 -13.51 17.12
CA LYS A 8 -9.04 -12.18 17.48
C LYS A 8 -8.55 -11.42 16.25
N LEU A 9 -7.92 -12.07 15.29
CA LEU A 9 -7.50 -11.45 14.04
C LEU A 9 -8.73 -10.97 13.25
N VAL A 10 -9.79 -11.78 13.16
CA VAL A 10 -11.04 -11.40 12.50
C VAL A 10 -11.63 -10.14 13.14
N GLU A 11 -11.78 -10.10 14.48
CA GLU A 11 -12.37 -8.95 15.16
C GLU A 11 -11.51 -7.68 14.99
N ASP A 12 -10.17 -7.82 15.07
CA ASP A 12 -9.24 -6.71 14.86
C ASP A 12 -9.32 -6.17 13.41
N MET A 13 -9.42 -7.04 12.40
CA MET A 13 -9.56 -6.64 10.99
C MET A 13 -10.91 -6.00 10.70
N MET A 14 -12.02 -6.60 11.21
CA MET A 14 -13.36 -6.02 11.07
C MET A 14 -13.45 -4.63 11.70
N ALA A 15 -12.86 -4.46 12.89
CA ALA A 15 -12.82 -3.16 13.57
C ALA A 15 -11.98 -2.15 12.79
N ASN A 16 -10.79 -2.55 12.31
CA ASN A 16 -9.91 -1.68 11.53
C ASN A 16 -10.52 -1.25 10.19
N GLY A 17 -11.22 -2.16 9.52
CA GLY A 17 -11.90 -1.90 8.24
C GLY A 17 -13.28 -1.25 8.39
N HIS A 18 -13.62 -0.74 9.58
CA HIS A 18 -14.90 -0.10 9.91
C HIS A 18 -16.14 -0.94 9.53
N GLN A 19 -16.04 -2.27 9.69
CA GLN A 19 -17.09 -3.25 9.36
C GLN A 19 -17.49 -3.27 7.87
N LYS A 20 -16.62 -2.77 6.97
CA LYS A 20 -16.84 -2.81 5.52
C LYS A 20 -16.17 -4.01 4.84
N ASN A 21 -15.42 -4.79 5.61
CA ASN A 21 -14.86 -6.06 5.16
C ASN A 21 -15.99 -7.05 4.81
N ASP A 22 -15.74 -7.94 3.87
CA ASP A 22 -16.48 -9.19 3.77
C ASP A 22 -15.99 -10.14 4.86
N ARG A 23 -16.86 -10.43 5.84
CA ARG A 23 -16.50 -11.25 7.00
C ARG A 23 -16.06 -12.66 6.60
N ALA A 24 -16.67 -13.26 5.58
CA ALA A 24 -16.31 -14.61 5.14
C ALA A 24 -14.87 -14.64 4.60
N THR A 25 -14.49 -13.65 3.79
CA THR A 25 -13.11 -13.50 3.29
C THR A 25 -12.12 -13.28 4.43
N VAL A 26 -12.46 -12.48 5.45
CA VAL A 26 -11.59 -12.27 6.62
C VAL A 26 -11.44 -13.54 7.45
N GLU A 27 -12.51 -14.29 7.69
CA GLU A 27 -12.48 -15.57 8.41
C GLU A 27 -11.66 -16.61 7.66
N LEU A 28 -11.81 -16.70 6.35
CA LEU A 28 -10.98 -17.57 5.50
C LEU A 28 -9.50 -17.24 5.66
N PHE A 29 -9.12 -15.97 5.53
CA PHE A 29 -7.74 -15.51 5.74
C PHE A 29 -7.22 -15.86 7.13
N ALA A 30 -7.97 -15.56 8.18
CA ALA A 30 -7.52 -15.76 9.55
C ALA A 30 -7.30 -17.24 9.89
N ASN A 31 -8.08 -18.13 9.29
CA ASN A 31 -7.97 -19.57 9.51
C ASN A 31 -6.84 -20.22 8.69
N THR A 32 -6.46 -19.63 7.55
CA THR A 32 -5.47 -20.21 6.63
C THR A 32 -4.07 -19.66 6.80
N ILE A 33 -3.94 -18.38 7.21
CA ILE A 33 -2.62 -17.70 7.16
C ILE A 33 -1.53 -18.40 7.95
N GLY A 34 -1.85 -19.05 9.05
CA GLY A 34 -0.87 -19.80 9.85
C GLY A 34 -0.24 -20.94 9.05
N GLU A 35 -1.06 -21.82 8.46
CA GLU A 35 -0.61 -22.95 7.66
C GLU A 35 0.10 -22.50 6.38
N ALA A 36 -0.45 -21.50 5.68
CA ALA A 36 0.14 -20.93 4.49
C ALA A 36 1.52 -20.30 4.77
N PHE A 37 1.67 -19.64 5.93
CA PHE A 37 2.95 -19.10 6.37
C PHE A 37 3.96 -20.21 6.66
N ASP A 38 3.58 -21.26 7.37
CA ASP A 38 4.44 -22.40 7.66
C ASP A 38 4.89 -23.09 6.35
N TRP A 39 3.98 -23.24 5.38
CA TRP A 39 4.31 -23.73 4.04
C TRP A 39 5.31 -22.80 3.30
N LEU A 40 5.12 -21.50 3.39
CA LEU A 40 5.99 -20.52 2.73
C LEU A 40 7.41 -20.57 3.28
N VAL A 41 7.54 -20.52 4.61
CA VAL A 41 8.85 -20.44 5.26
C VAL A 41 9.57 -21.79 5.31
N GLY A 42 8.84 -22.91 5.22
CA GLY A 42 9.38 -24.25 5.32
C GLY A 42 9.83 -24.63 6.74
N GLU A 43 10.31 -25.84 6.90
CA GLU A 43 10.84 -26.32 8.18
C GLU A 43 11.99 -25.41 8.66
N ASP A 44 11.93 -24.99 9.91
CA ASP A 44 12.92 -24.12 10.58
C ASP A 44 13.15 -22.75 9.89
N GLY A 45 12.23 -22.28 9.03
CA GLY A 45 12.37 -21.04 8.28
C GLY A 45 13.41 -21.07 7.17
N ALA A 46 13.81 -22.26 6.73
CA ALA A 46 14.91 -22.43 5.78
C ALA A 46 14.57 -21.97 4.36
N ALA A 47 13.29 -22.05 3.97
CA ALA A 47 12.86 -21.65 2.62
C ALA A 47 12.81 -20.13 2.44
N VAL A 48 12.26 -19.40 3.41
CA VAL A 48 12.20 -17.93 3.42
C VAL A 48 12.58 -17.43 4.81
N PRO A 49 13.86 -17.12 5.07
CA PRO A 49 14.28 -16.53 6.34
C PRO A 49 13.50 -15.23 6.63
N TYR A 50 13.03 -15.07 7.86
CA TYR A 50 12.16 -13.96 8.23
C TYR A 50 12.50 -13.38 9.60
N GLN A 51 12.04 -12.10 9.82
CA GLN A 51 12.10 -11.42 11.11
C GLN A 51 10.70 -10.99 11.53
N ARG A 52 10.41 -11.12 12.84
CA ARG A 52 9.15 -10.68 13.43
C ARG A 52 9.17 -9.19 13.74
N SER A 53 8.05 -8.52 13.55
CA SER A 53 7.83 -7.13 13.97
C SER A 53 6.38 -6.91 14.45
N GLY A 54 6.18 -5.83 15.21
CA GLY A 54 4.85 -5.46 15.72
C GLY A 54 4.49 -6.09 17.07
N LYS A 55 3.32 -5.66 17.59
CA LYS A 55 2.75 -6.14 18.87
C LYS A 55 1.22 -6.12 18.75
N PRO A 56 0.54 -7.28 18.65
CA PRO A 56 1.09 -8.64 18.56
C PRO A 56 2.00 -8.81 17.34
N SER A 57 2.87 -9.83 17.37
CA SER A 57 3.83 -10.08 16.28
C SER A 57 3.12 -10.80 15.12
N ARG A 58 2.33 -10.06 14.35
CA ARG A 58 1.62 -10.53 13.14
C ARG A 58 2.32 -10.14 11.84
N SER A 59 3.36 -9.29 11.92
CA SER A 59 4.11 -8.86 10.75
C SER A 59 5.46 -9.55 10.67
N TYR A 60 5.80 -10.04 9.50
CA TYR A 60 7.04 -10.73 9.21
C TYR A 60 7.70 -10.11 7.97
N SER A 61 9.01 -10.03 7.96
CA SER A 61 9.79 -9.60 6.80
C SER A 61 10.71 -10.70 6.35
N GLY A 62 10.54 -11.17 5.12
CA GLY A 62 11.45 -12.13 4.50
C GLY A 62 12.78 -11.48 4.10
N GLU A 63 13.83 -12.27 3.97
CA GLU A 63 15.11 -11.83 3.42
C GLU A 63 14.92 -11.33 1.97
N GLY A 64 15.51 -10.19 1.64
CA GLY A 64 15.30 -9.54 0.34
C GLY A 64 13.90 -8.91 0.17
N ARG A 65 13.10 -8.87 1.25
CA ARG A 65 11.72 -8.35 1.26
C ARG A 65 10.83 -9.03 0.21
N GLY A 66 9.85 -8.34 -0.36
CA GLY A 66 8.96 -8.91 -1.36
C GLY A 66 9.66 -9.51 -2.58
N ALA A 67 10.71 -8.86 -3.08
CA ALA A 67 11.49 -9.38 -4.21
C ALA A 67 12.18 -10.72 -3.88
N GLY A 68 12.71 -10.87 -2.65
CA GLY A 68 13.32 -12.14 -2.20
C GLY A 68 12.31 -13.27 -2.12
N VAL A 69 11.11 -12.99 -1.58
CA VAL A 69 10.03 -13.99 -1.49
C VAL A 69 9.56 -14.40 -2.88
N CYS A 70 9.29 -13.44 -3.78
CA CYS A 70 8.87 -13.75 -5.16
C CYS A 70 9.92 -14.56 -5.92
N LYS A 71 11.21 -14.24 -5.76
CA LYS A 71 12.29 -15.01 -6.37
C LYS A 71 12.30 -16.46 -5.86
N ASN A 72 12.21 -16.65 -4.54
CA ASN A 72 12.16 -18.00 -3.95
C ASN A 72 10.96 -18.80 -4.46
N LEU A 73 9.77 -18.20 -4.53
CA LEU A 73 8.58 -18.88 -5.06
C LEU A 73 8.73 -19.25 -6.53
N ALA A 74 9.34 -18.39 -7.36
CA ALA A 74 9.60 -18.68 -8.77
C ALA A 74 10.57 -19.87 -8.92
N GLU A 75 11.67 -19.90 -8.14
CA GLU A 75 12.62 -21.01 -8.13
C GLU A 75 11.97 -22.32 -7.67
N ARG A 76 11.08 -22.28 -6.67
CA ARG A 76 10.32 -23.45 -6.22
C ARG A 76 9.34 -23.96 -7.27
N LEU A 77 8.66 -23.03 -7.99
CA LEU A 77 7.78 -23.39 -9.10
C LEU A 77 8.54 -24.14 -10.20
N GLU A 78 9.67 -23.62 -10.64
CA GLU A 78 10.51 -24.23 -11.67
C GLU A 78 11.06 -25.61 -11.20
N ALA A 79 11.54 -25.70 -9.95
CA ALA A 79 12.01 -26.95 -9.37
C ALA A 79 10.92 -28.04 -9.27
N ALA A 80 9.66 -27.62 -9.11
CA ALA A 80 8.49 -28.51 -9.14
C ALA A 80 8.03 -28.88 -10.55
N GLY A 81 8.70 -28.39 -11.61
CA GLY A 81 8.32 -28.63 -13.02
C GLY A 81 7.25 -27.68 -13.55
N GLY A 82 6.92 -26.62 -12.82
CA GLY A 82 6.03 -25.58 -13.30
C GLY A 82 6.68 -24.74 -14.39
N THR A 83 5.87 -24.09 -15.21
CA THR A 83 6.32 -23.20 -16.29
C THR A 83 5.97 -21.75 -15.96
N LEU A 84 6.96 -20.87 -15.96
CA LEU A 84 6.78 -19.42 -15.82
C LEU A 84 6.94 -18.76 -17.20
N LEU A 85 5.87 -18.17 -17.73
CA LEU A 85 5.88 -17.39 -18.97
C LEU A 85 5.92 -15.90 -18.64
N THR A 86 7.09 -15.29 -18.74
CA THR A 86 7.26 -13.83 -18.59
C THR A 86 6.93 -13.11 -19.89
N ASN A 87 6.60 -11.80 -19.81
CA ASN A 87 6.25 -10.98 -20.98
C ASN A 87 5.13 -11.60 -21.86
N THR A 88 4.22 -12.34 -21.21
CA THR A 88 3.17 -13.08 -21.88
C THR A 88 1.83 -12.82 -21.16
N PRO A 89 1.27 -11.60 -21.28
CA PRO A 89 0.02 -11.24 -20.65
C PRO A 89 -1.13 -12.14 -21.13
N ALA A 90 -1.94 -12.61 -20.16
CA ALA A 90 -3.22 -13.22 -20.43
C ALA A 90 -4.22 -12.13 -20.85
N THR A 91 -4.98 -12.38 -21.90
CA THR A 91 -5.86 -11.38 -22.52
C THR A 91 -7.35 -11.75 -22.46
N GLU A 92 -7.67 -13.04 -22.35
CA GLU A 92 -9.05 -13.53 -22.40
C GLU A 92 -9.18 -14.91 -21.74
N LEU A 93 -10.30 -15.17 -21.07
CA LEU A 93 -10.65 -16.51 -20.58
C LEU A 93 -11.26 -17.34 -21.75
N VAL A 94 -10.90 -18.61 -21.82
CA VAL A 94 -11.54 -19.56 -22.72
C VAL A 94 -12.72 -20.20 -22.01
N VAL A 95 -13.93 -19.95 -22.50
CA VAL A 95 -15.17 -20.42 -21.88
C VAL A 95 -15.88 -21.40 -22.81
N GLU A 96 -16.27 -22.56 -22.28
CA GLU A 96 -17.05 -23.59 -22.99
C GLU A 96 -18.19 -24.07 -22.11
N ASN A 97 -19.41 -24.02 -22.62
CA ASN A 97 -20.62 -24.44 -21.90
C ASN A 97 -20.79 -23.80 -20.51
N GLY A 98 -20.35 -22.53 -20.35
CA GLY A 98 -20.43 -21.80 -19.09
C GLY A 98 -19.30 -22.11 -18.11
N ALA A 99 -18.33 -22.94 -18.45
CA ALA A 99 -17.16 -23.24 -17.65
C ALA A 99 -15.89 -22.59 -18.23
N VAL A 100 -14.99 -22.11 -17.39
CA VAL A 100 -13.66 -21.64 -17.78
C VAL A 100 -12.74 -22.86 -17.95
N VAL A 101 -12.17 -23.00 -19.15
CA VAL A 101 -11.36 -24.15 -19.56
C VAL A 101 -9.98 -23.75 -20.07
N GLY A 102 -9.54 -22.53 -19.79
CA GLY A 102 -8.22 -22.02 -20.17
C GLY A 102 -8.15 -20.53 -20.32
N VAL A 103 -7.02 -20.06 -20.87
CA VAL A 103 -6.75 -18.64 -21.13
C VAL A 103 -6.14 -18.47 -22.52
N LYS A 104 -6.36 -17.29 -23.11
CA LYS A 104 -5.57 -16.78 -24.23
C LYS A 104 -4.50 -15.83 -23.70
N ALA A 105 -3.33 -15.87 -24.30
CA ALA A 105 -2.22 -14.99 -23.95
C ALA A 105 -1.43 -14.62 -25.20
N GLU A 106 -0.73 -13.50 -25.16
CA GLU A 106 0.12 -13.04 -26.25
C GLU A 106 1.48 -12.66 -25.72
N GLY A 107 2.55 -13.11 -26.35
CA GLY A 107 3.92 -12.77 -25.93
C GLY A 107 4.91 -13.07 -27.04
N GLU A 108 5.94 -12.24 -27.18
CA GLU A 108 7.01 -12.39 -28.18
C GLU A 108 6.52 -12.56 -29.63
N GLY A 109 5.40 -11.91 -29.97
CA GLY A 109 4.78 -12.01 -31.29
C GLY A 109 4.02 -13.33 -31.55
N LYS A 110 3.75 -14.10 -30.49
CA LYS A 110 2.99 -15.35 -30.55
C LYS A 110 1.70 -15.25 -29.76
N ALA A 111 0.63 -15.82 -30.31
CA ALA A 111 -0.62 -16.02 -29.60
C ALA A 111 -0.67 -17.45 -29.02
N TYR A 112 -1.11 -17.55 -27.79
CA TYR A 112 -1.26 -18.81 -27.06
C TYR A 112 -2.73 -19.05 -26.75
N THR A 113 -3.16 -20.31 -26.83
CA THR A 113 -4.39 -20.79 -26.20
C THR A 113 -3.98 -21.91 -25.24
N ILE A 114 -4.00 -21.63 -23.96
CA ILE A 114 -3.59 -22.56 -22.92
C ILE A 114 -4.86 -23.18 -22.34
N ARG A 115 -5.02 -24.50 -22.56
CA ARG A 115 -6.11 -25.28 -21.98
C ARG A 115 -5.75 -25.74 -20.58
N ALA A 116 -6.70 -25.62 -19.66
CA ALA A 116 -6.50 -25.98 -18.26
C ALA A 116 -7.79 -26.57 -17.66
N LYS A 117 -7.64 -27.41 -16.64
CA LYS A 117 -8.77 -27.93 -15.85
C LYS A 117 -9.35 -26.86 -14.92
N ALA A 118 -8.53 -25.87 -14.55
CA ALA A 118 -8.91 -24.72 -13.75
C ALA A 118 -7.99 -23.54 -14.06
N VAL A 119 -8.49 -22.33 -13.84
CA VAL A 119 -7.74 -21.06 -13.95
C VAL A 119 -7.85 -20.33 -12.62
N ILE A 120 -6.71 -19.92 -12.08
CA ILE A 120 -6.64 -19.07 -10.88
C ILE A 120 -6.23 -17.66 -11.35
N LEU A 121 -7.10 -16.68 -11.16
CA LEU A 121 -6.80 -15.27 -11.41
C LEU A 121 -6.03 -14.70 -10.23
N ALA A 122 -4.80 -14.25 -10.45
CA ALA A 122 -3.92 -13.66 -9.44
C ALA A 122 -3.20 -12.42 -10.01
N SER A 123 -3.89 -11.64 -10.84
CA SER A 123 -3.33 -10.53 -11.62
C SER A 123 -3.09 -9.25 -10.82
N GLY A 124 -3.34 -9.25 -9.51
CA GLY A 124 -3.30 -8.05 -8.68
C GLY A 124 -4.54 -7.18 -8.85
N GLY A 125 -4.45 -5.94 -8.35
CA GLY A 125 -5.56 -5.02 -8.32
C GLY A 125 -5.72 -4.15 -9.58
N TYR A 126 -6.46 -3.03 -9.42
CA TYR A 126 -6.80 -2.11 -10.52
C TYR A 126 -6.40 -0.65 -10.24
N GLY A 127 -5.58 -0.38 -9.21
CA GLY A 127 -5.25 0.98 -8.78
C GLY A 127 -4.54 1.85 -9.82
N ALA A 128 -3.91 1.26 -10.84
CA ALA A 128 -3.31 1.97 -11.98
C ALA A 128 -4.28 2.22 -13.14
N ASN A 129 -5.57 1.86 -12.99
CA ASN A 129 -6.57 2.00 -14.04
C ASN A 129 -7.62 3.05 -13.65
N ASP A 130 -7.47 4.27 -14.15
CA ASP A 130 -8.39 5.38 -13.87
C ASP A 130 -9.87 5.09 -14.21
N ALA A 131 -10.14 4.14 -15.10
CA ALA A 131 -11.51 3.76 -15.44
C ALA A 131 -12.19 2.93 -14.32
N LEU A 132 -11.40 2.26 -13.48
CA LEU A 132 -11.88 1.42 -12.38
C LEU A 132 -11.75 2.09 -11.01
N VAL A 133 -10.84 3.05 -10.88
CA VAL A 133 -10.68 3.82 -9.63
C VAL A 133 -11.83 4.81 -9.47
N PRO A 134 -12.54 4.84 -8.31
CA PRO A 134 -13.60 5.79 -8.08
C PRO A 134 -13.13 7.25 -8.15
N ASP A 135 -13.95 8.14 -8.69
CA ASP A 135 -13.59 9.54 -8.97
C ASP A 135 -13.09 10.30 -7.73
N GLU A 136 -13.61 9.99 -6.56
CA GLU A 136 -13.20 10.64 -5.30
C GLU A 136 -11.72 10.42 -4.93
N TYR A 137 -11.10 9.34 -5.43
CA TYR A 137 -9.69 9.02 -5.17
C TYR A 137 -8.73 9.55 -6.24
N LYS A 138 -9.23 9.92 -7.43
CA LYS A 138 -8.39 10.41 -8.56
C LYS A 138 -7.65 11.72 -8.26
N LYS A 139 -8.11 12.47 -7.25
CA LYS A 139 -7.41 13.66 -6.74
C LYS A 139 -6.17 13.33 -5.89
N PHE A 140 -5.99 12.08 -5.47
CA PHE A 140 -4.84 11.63 -4.71
C PHE A 140 -3.77 11.04 -5.62
N VAL A 141 -2.57 10.89 -5.09
CA VAL A 141 -1.44 10.40 -5.88
C VAL A 141 -1.42 8.88 -5.89
N TYR A 142 -1.37 8.29 -7.09
CA TYR A 142 -1.15 6.85 -7.19
C TYR A 142 0.32 6.50 -6.85
N ALA A 143 0.52 5.57 -5.92
CA ALA A 143 1.83 5.13 -5.44
C ALA A 143 1.94 3.59 -5.43
N GLY A 144 1.13 2.91 -6.24
CA GLY A 144 1.13 1.46 -6.38
C GLY A 144 1.93 0.98 -7.59
N HIS A 145 1.77 -0.29 -7.91
CA HIS A 145 2.45 -0.93 -9.05
C HIS A 145 1.76 -0.57 -10.37
N ALA A 146 2.54 -0.15 -11.37
CA ALA A 146 2.00 0.25 -12.69
C ALA A 146 1.26 -0.89 -13.43
N GLY A 147 1.51 -2.15 -13.09
CA GLY A 147 0.82 -3.31 -13.63
C GLY A 147 -0.52 -3.64 -12.94
N ALA A 148 -0.95 -2.89 -11.94
CA ALA A 148 -2.26 -3.07 -11.31
C ALA A 148 -3.37 -2.46 -12.19
N THR A 149 -3.60 -3.01 -13.36
CA THR A 149 -4.44 -2.49 -14.43
C THR A 149 -5.85 -3.09 -14.48
N GLY A 150 -6.16 -4.03 -13.56
CA GLY A 150 -7.48 -4.66 -13.48
C GLY A 150 -7.76 -5.66 -14.60
N ASP A 151 -6.73 -6.34 -15.11
CA ASP A 151 -6.88 -7.22 -16.27
C ASP A 151 -7.86 -8.38 -16.01
N ALA A 152 -7.83 -8.98 -14.81
CA ALA A 152 -8.80 -10.02 -14.46
C ALA A 152 -10.23 -9.50 -14.40
N ILE A 153 -10.45 -8.26 -13.93
CA ILE A 153 -11.80 -7.64 -13.93
C ILE A 153 -12.34 -7.55 -15.35
N LYS A 154 -11.49 -7.15 -16.32
CA LYS A 154 -11.86 -7.12 -17.75
C LYS A 154 -12.13 -8.52 -18.30
N MET A 155 -11.31 -9.51 -17.92
CA MET A 155 -11.46 -10.87 -18.44
C MET A 155 -12.76 -11.55 -18.00
N VAL A 156 -13.35 -11.13 -16.88
CA VAL A 156 -14.61 -11.71 -16.37
C VAL A 156 -15.87 -10.95 -16.79
N GLU A 157 -15.78 -9.83 -17.52
CA GLU A 157 -16.93 -9.00 -17.91
C GLU A 157 -18.07 -9.79 -18.58
N GLY A 158 -17.78 -10.86 -19.31
CA GLY A 158 -18.79 -11.70 -19.99
C GLY A 158 -19.35 -12.85 -19.14
N LEU A 159 -18.96 -12.96 -17.87
CA LEU A 159 -19.29 -14.11 -17.00
C LEU A 159 -20.28 -13.78 -15.86
N ASP A 160 -20.84 -12.58 -15.84
CA ASP A 160 -21.66 -12.07 -14.74
C ASP A 160 -20.98 -12.21 -13.36
N ALA A 161 -19.64 -12.13 -13.31
CA ALA A 161 -18.88 -12.25 -12.06
C ALA A 161 -19.31 -11.18 -11.05
N ASP A 162 -19.49 -11.58 -9.80
CA ASP A 162 -19.81 -10.67 -8.71
C ASP A 162 -18.56 -9.90 -8.27
N LEU A 163 -18.68 -8.58 -8.16
CA LEU A 163 -17.63 -7.67 -7.74
C LEU A 163 -18.05 -6.93 -6.48
N ILE A 164 -17.23 -7.00 -5.44
CA ILE A 164 -17.54 -6.36 -4.15
C ILE A 164 -16.53 -5.27 -3.83
N ASN A 165 -16.95 -4.28 -3.04
CA ASN A 165 -16.12 -3.17 -2.53
C ASN A 165 -15.38 -2.37 -3.62
N MET A 166 -15.91 -2.30 -4.85
CA MET A 166 -15.30 -1.58 -5.97
C MET A 166 -15.23 -0.07 -5.75
N ASP A 167 -15.94 0.45 -4.76
CA ASP A 167 -15.91 1.83 -4.30
C ASP A 167 -14.77 2.11 -3.31
N LEU A 168 -13.94 1.13 -2.97
CA LEU A 168 -12.88 1.25 -1.97
C LEU A 168 -11.47 1.09 -2.57
N VAL A 169 -10.59 2.02 -2.20
CA VAL A 169 -9.13 1.90 -2.42
C VAL A 169 -8.39 2.26 -1.14
N ASN A 170 -7.22 1.66 -0.93
CA ASN A 170 -6.42 1.94 0.24
C ASN A 170 -5.72 3.29 0.13
N THR A 171 -6.16 4.25 0.93
CA THR A 171 -5.55 5.58 1.03
C THR A 171 -4.68 5.70 2.28
N GLN A 172 -3.56 6.40 2.13
CA GLN A 172 -2.60 6.63 3.22
C GLN A 172 -2.02 8.04 3.13
N PRO A 173 -1.70 8.69 4.26
CA PRO A 173 -0.95 9.93 4.27
C PRO A 173 0.53 9.70 3.93
N ASN A 174 1.32 10.76 3.96
CA ASN A 174 2.78 10.72 3.88
C ASN A 174 3.33 10.17 2.56
N SER A 175 2.92 10.78 1.48
CA SER A 175 3.54 10.61 0.17
C SER A 175 4.13 11.92 -0.35
N MET A 176 5.21 11.82 -1.10
CA MET A 176 5.77 12.88 -1.94
C MET A 176 5.57 12.52 -3.41
N ILE A 177 5.61 13.50 -4.29
CA ILE A 177 5.59 13.28 -5.74
C ILE A 177 7.01 13.39 -6.25
N LEU A 178 7.47 12.36 -6.97
CA LEU A 178 8.77 12.34 -7.63
C LEU A 178 8.72 13.15 -8.93
N PRO A 179 9.87 13.52 -9.52
CA PRO A 179 9.93 14.19 -10.82
C PRO A 179 9.24 13.43 -11.96
N SER A 180 9.11 12.11 -11.81
CA SER A 180 8.35 11.24 -12.73
C SER A 180 6.83 11.41 -12.66
N GLY A 181 6.32 12.18 -11.68
CA GLY A 181 4.88 12.29 -11.38
C GLY A 181 4.33 11.16 -10.51
N LEU A 182 5.14 10.16 -10.18
CA LEU A 182 4.72 9.05 -9.33
C LEU A 182 4.76 9.41 -7.86
N GLY A 183 3.77 8.93 -7.11
CA GLY A 183 3.76 9.01 -5.66
C GLY A 183 4.81 8.10 -5.02
N GLN A 184 5.55 8.65 -4.07
CA GLN A 184 6.55 7.93 -3.30
C GLN A 184 6.19 7.91 -1.82
N TYR A 185 6.09 6.71 -1.26
CA TYR A 185 5.93 6.48 0.17
C TYR A 185 7.10 7.06 0.97
N CYS A 186 6.84 7.83 2.01
CA CYS A 186 7.89 8.49 2.81
C CYS A 186 7.75 8.34 4.34
N ASN A 187 6.97 7.37 4.84
CA ASN A 187 6.83 7.14 6.28
C ASN A 187 8.16 6.91 7.02
N PRO A 188 9.18 6.19 6.47
CA PRO A 188 10.45 6.03 7.18
C PRO A 188 11.15 7.37 7.46
N GLY A 189 11.08 8.31 6.50
CA GLY A 189 11.62 9.65 6.67
C GLY A 189 10.80 10.50 7.64
N VAL A 190 9.49 10.52 7.44
CA VAL A 190 8.54 11.29 8.27
C VAL A 190 8.66 10.91 9.75
N ALA A 191 8.77 9.63 10.07
CA ALA A 191 8.92 9.16 11.45
C ALA A 191 10.19 9.69 12.12
N GLY A 192 11.30 9.80 11.37
CA GLY A 192 12.56 10.40 11.83
C GLY A 192 12.44 11.92 12.00
N ALA A 193 11.85 12.58 11.01
CA ALA A 193 11.67 14.02 11.00
C ALA A 193 10.79 14.51 12.18
N TYR A 194 9.66 13.85 12.44
CA TYR A 194 8.79 14.23 13.57
C TYR A 194 9.45 14.10 14.94
N LYS A 195 10.32 13.11 15.12
CA LYS A 195 11.12 12.97 16.36
C LYS A 195 12.16 14.08 16.51
N ALA A 196 12.61 14.63 15.38
CA ALA A 196 13.59 15.70 15.32
C ALA A 196 12.95 17.11 15.25
N GLY A 197 11.65 17.24 15.48
CA GLY A 197 10.98 18.53 15.57
C GLY A 197 10.26 19.00 14.31
N ALA A 198 10.16 18.19 13.27
CA ALA A 198 9.35 18.54 12.09
C ALA A 198 7.85 18.63 12.43
N TYR A 199 7.15 19.49 11.73
CA TYR A 199 5.69 19.65 11.81
C TYR A 199 5.11 19.93 10.42
N MET A 200 3.79 19.78 10.26
CA MET A 200 3.09 20.12 9.03
C MET A 200 2.30 21.43 9.16
N VAL A 201 2.31 22.20 8.08
CA VAL A 201 1.41 23.33 7.89
C VAL A 201 0.55 23.13 6.64
N ASN A 202 -0.63 23.75 6.64
CA ASN A 202 -1.51 23.81 5.45
C ASN A 202 -1.12 24.95 4.49
N GLN A 203 -1.89 25.16 3.46
CA GLN A 203 -1.72 26.25 2.47
C GLN A 203 -1.79 27.66 3.07
N ASN A 204 -2.32 27.82 4.28
CA ASN A 204 -2.38 29.09 5.01
C ASN A 204 -1.20 29.28 5.96
N GLY A 205 -0.22 28.39 5.99
CA GLY A 205 0.92 28.42 6.92
C GLY A 205 0.58 27.97 8.34
N GLU A 206 -0.59 27.43 8.57
CA GLU A 206 -1.10 27.05 9.89
C GLU A 206 -0.92 25.56 10.14
N ARG A 207 -0.48 25.17 11.36
CA ARG A 207 -0.59 23.80 11.81
C ARG A 207 -2.07 23.43 11.98
N PHE A 208 -2.45 22.22 11.62
CA PHE A 208 -3.86 21.82 11.52
C PHE A 208 -4.19 20.51 12.23
N PHE A 209 -3.19 19.74 12.68
CA PHE A 209 -3.42 18.45 13.29
C PHE A 209 -2.22 17.96 14.13
N ASN A 210 -2.44 16.88 14.89
CA ASN A 210 -1.39 16.14 15.61
C ASN A 210 -0.72 15.14 14.66
N GLU A 211 0.43 15.45 14.14
CA GLU A 211 1.14 14.61 13.16
C GLU A 211 1.63 13.27 13.76
N SER A 212 1.60 13.14 15.11
CA SER A 212 1.92 11.90 15.81
C SER A 212 0.71 10.99 16.06
N ALA A 213 -0.49 11.42 15.65
CA ALA A 213 -1.69 10.59 15.71
C ALA A 213 -1.65 9.42 14.71
N ASN A 214 -2.67 8.59 14.72
CA ASN A 214 -2.76 7.49 13.76
C ASN A 214 -2.91 7.99 12.31
N ALA A 215 -2.55 7.15 11.35
CA ALA A 215 -2.53 7.52 9.95
C ALA A 215 -3.92 7.86 9.37
N TRP A 216 -4.98 7.23 9.87
CA TRP A 216 -6.34 7.50 9.44
C TRP A 216 -6.79 8.90 9.81
N ASP A 217 -6.63 9.29 11.09
CA ASP A 217 -7.03 10.62 11.56
C ASP A 217 -6.20 11.72 10.90
N LEU A 218 -4.89 11.51 10.72
CA LEU A 218 -4.03 12.42 9.96
C LEU A 218 -4.53 12.58 8.52
N MET A 219 -4.86 11.48 7.85
CA MET A 219 -5.39 11.52 6.49
C MET A 219 -6.73 12.26 6.41
N GLN A 220 -7.64 12.07 7.38
CA GLN A 220 -8.90 12.82 7.42
C GLN A 220 -8.66 14.31 7.60
N ALA A 221 -7.69 14.71 8.44
CA ALA A 221 -7.31 16.11 8.59
C ALA A 221 -6.68 16.67 7.30
N MET A 222 -5.83 15.90 6.62
CA MET A 222 -5.25 16.31 5.33
C MET A 222 -6.32 16.53 4.25
N LYS A 223 -7.39 15.71 4.22
CA LYS A 223 -8.51 15.86 3.26
C LYS A 223 -9.26 17.19 3.38
N GLN A 224 -9.16 17.88 4.52
CA GLN A 224 -9.80 19.17 4.75
C GLN A 224 -8.96 20.37 4.25
N ASN A 225 -7.75 20.12 3.76
CA ASN A 225 -6.82 21.14 3.30
C ASN A 225 -6.48 20.92 1.82
N GLU A 226 -6.19 21.99 1.10
CA GLU A 226 -5.82 21.96 -0.32
C GLU A 226 -4.38 21.50 -0.52
N ALA A 227 -3.48 21.90 0.39
CA ALA A 227 -2.07 21.53 0.37
C ALA A 227 -1.52 21.42 1.80
N GLN A 228 -0.50 20.59 1.97
CA GLN A 228 0.20 20.38 3.24
C GLN A 228 1.71 20.33 2.98
N TYR A 229 2.49 20.94 3.88
CA TYR A 229 3.93 21.01 3.79
C TYR A 229 4.56 20.54 5.09
N LEU A 230 5.46 19.58 5.00
CA LEU A 230 6.34 19.18 6.09
C LEU A 230 7.48 20.20 6.20
N ILE A 231 7.56 20.92 7.31
CA ILE A 231 8.59 21.94 7.58
C ILE A 231 9.67 21.31 8.46
N MET A 232 10.92 21.46 8.07
CA MET A 232 12.09 20.85 8.70
C MET A 232 13.22 21.85 8.83
N ASP A 233 13.92 21.84 9.96
CA ASP A 233 15.28 22.38 10.08
C ASP A 233 16.31 21.37 9.53
N GLN A 234 17.59 21.68 9.62
CA GLN A 234 18.65 20.79 9.15
C GLN A 234 18.61 19.41 9.87
N THR A 235 18.36 19.40 11.17
CA THR A 235 18.34 18.15 11.94
C THR A 235 17.17 17.25 11.55
N ALA A 236 16.00 17.82 11.38
CA ALA A 236 14.81 17.08 10.94
C ALA A 236 14.95 16.60 9.49
N PHE A 237 15.55 17.41 8.61
CA PHE A 237 15.85 17.06 7.23
C PHE A 237 16.84 15.90 7.12
N ASP A 238 17.92 15.92 7.91
CA ASP A 238 18.91 14.83 7.95
C ASP A 238 18.25 13.52 8.43
N ASN A 239 17.40 13.59 9.47
CA ASN A 239 16.67 12.43 9.98
C ASN A 239 15.65 11.89 8.97
N PHE A 240 14.96 12.77 8.23
CA PHE A 240 14.08 12.39 7.14
C PHE A 240 14.84 11.59 6.08
N ASN A 241 15.93 12.15 5.57
CA ASN A 241 16.72 11.51 4.52
C ASN A 241 17.41 10.23 5.00
N ALA A 242 17.87 10.17 6.25
CA ALA A 242 18.40 8.94 6.83
C ALA A 242 17.36 7.82 6.84
N GLY A 243 16.10 8.10 7.22
CA GLY A 243 15.02 7.13 7.16
C GLY A 243 14.76 6.59 5.75
N MET A 244 14.77 7.47 4.77
CA MET A 244 14.50 7.13 3.38
C MET A 244 15.66 6.36 2.71
N THR A 245 16.90 6.82 2.89
CA THR A 245 18.11 6.19 2.31
C THR A 245 18.42 4.85 2.96
N ASN A 246 18.28 4.70 4.27
CA ASN A 246 18.41 3.43 4.97
C ASN A 246 17.36 2.40 4.49
N SER A 247 16.19 2.89 4.10
CA SER A 247 15.13 2.07 3.49
C SER A 247 15.35 1.83 1.99
N LYS A 248 16.43 2.34 1.41
CA LYS A 248 16.79 2.21 -0.02
C LYS A 248 15.70 2.73 -0.97
N ILE A 249 15.02 3.80 -0.57
CA ILE A 249 13.95 4.42 -1.38
C ILE A 249 14.54 5.35 -2.43
N TYR A 250 15.54 6.15 -2.03
CA TYR A 250 16.34 7.03 -2.89
C TYR A 250 17.74 7.23 -2.30
N THR A 251 18.60 7.95 -2.98
CA THR A 251 19.97 8.27 -2.57
C THR A 251 20.12 9.74 -2.16
N MET A 252 21.20 10.10 -1.48
CA MET A 252 21.49 11.51 -1.21
C MET A 252 21.82 12.31 -2.47
N GLU A 253 22.35 11.67 -3.52
CA GLU A 253 22.55 12.29 -4.84
C GLU A 253 21.21 12.72 -5.45
N ASP A 254 20.16 11.91 -5.29
CA ASP A 254 18.81 12.31 -5.71
C ASP A 254 18.34 13.56 -4.96
N VAL A 255 18.58 13.61 -3.63
CA VAL A 255 18.20 14.76 -2.79
C VAL A 255 18.92 16.04 -3.22
N GLU A 256 20.24 15.98 -3.45
CA GLU A 256 21.03 17.11 -3.92
C GLU A 256 20.50 17.63 -5.27
N LYS A 257 20.15 16.72 -6.16
CA LYS A 257 19.54 17.03 -7.44
C LYS A 257 18.19 17.70 -7.26
N TRP A 258 17.31 17.16 -6.40
CA TRP A 258 15.97 17.71 -6.14
C TRP A 258 15.99 19.10 -5.49
N LEU A 259 17.04 19.43 -4.74
CA LEU A 259 17.24 20.76 -4.18
C LEU A 259 17.79 21.76 -5.20
N SER A 260 18.56 21.29 -6.20
CA SER A 260 19.21 22.13 -7.18
C SER A 260 18.37 22.38 -8.43
N ASP A 261 17.51 21.42 -8.80
CA ASP A 261 16.71 21.48 -10.02
C ASP A 261 15.30 22.03 -9.72
N ASP A 262 14.82 22.88 -10.61
CA ASP A 262 13.49 23.50 -10.46
C ASP A 262 12.36 22.62 -11.02
N TYR A 263 12.64 21.50 -11.65
CA TYR A 263 11.67 20.55 -12.22
C TYR A 263 10.39 21.23 -12.76
N ASP A 264 10.56 22.23 -13.64
CA ASP A 264 9.48 23.02 -14.22
C ASP A 264 8.59 23.74 -13.16
N GLY A 265 9.20 24.19 -12.05
CA GLY A 265 8.50 24.90 -10.98
C GLY A 265 7.80 24.02 -9.95
N GLN A 266 7.99 22.70 -10.01
CA GLN A 266 7.48 21.76 -9.03
C GLN A 266 8.59 20.91 -8.42
N PRO A 267 9.48 21.50 -7.62
CA PRO A 267 10.56 20.76 -6.99
C PRO A 267 10.02 19.81 -5.95
N VAL A 268 10.63 18.63 -5.87
CA VAL A 268 10.31 17.62 -4.86
C VAL A 268 10.52 18.17 -3.45
N MET A 269 11.63 18.92 -3.25
CA MET A 269 11.98 19.55 -1.98
C MET A 269 12.40 20.99 -2.22
N LYS A 270 12.13 21.88 -1.25
CA LYS A 270 12.56 23.27 -1.26
C LYS A 270 13.47 23.54 -0.07
N GLN A 271 14.44 24.46 -0.27
CA GLN A 271 15.33 24.96 0.78
C GLN A 271 15.29 26.49 0.82
N GLY A 272 15.30 27.05 2.01
CA GLY A 272 15.50 28.48 2.26
C GLY A 272 16.57 28.71 3.33
N ALA A 273 17.36 29.78 3.19
CA ALA A 273 18.32 30.14 4.24
C ALA A 273 17.62 30.64 5.51
N THR A 274 16.41 31.18 5.34
CA THR A 274 15.50 31.54 6.44
C THR A 274 14.12 30.94 6.20
N LEU A 275 13.29 30.90 7.26
CA LEU A 275 11.92 30.42 7.15
C LEU A 275 11.09 31.30 6.19
N ALA A 276 11.31 32.62 6.23
CA ALA A 276 10.67 33.56 5.31
C ALA A 276 11.04 33.31 3.84
N GLU A 277 12.32 33.05 3.52
CA GLU A 277 12.76 32.66 2.18
C GLU A 277 12.13 31.35 1.72
N LEU A 278 12.05 30.36 2.60
CA LEU A 278 11.36 29.11 2.31
C LEU A 278 9.88 29.33 1.98
N CYS A 279 9.20 30.15 2.79
CA CYS A 279 7.80 30.50 2.57
C CYS A 279 7.56 31.23 1.25
N GLU A 280 8.46 32.15 0.85
CA GLU A 280 8.40 32.82 -0.46
C GLU A 280 8.45 31.78 -1.60
N LYS A 281 9.38 30.81 -1.54
CA LYS A 281 9.51 29.73 -2.55
C LYS A 281 8.31 28.81 -2.61
N LEU A 282 7.54 28.69 -1.52
CA LEU A 282 6.35 27.85 -1.42
C LEU A 282 5.04 28.62 -1.64
N ASN A 283 5.13 29.93 -1.78
CA ASN A 283 3.97 30.84 -1.79
C ASN A 283 3.09 30.67 -0.55
N LEU A 284 3.72 30.55 0.63
CA LEU A 284 3.06 30.47 1.93
C LEU A 284 3.13 31.82 2.67
N PRO A 285 2.11 32.15 3.50
CA PRO A 285 2.18 33.31 4.39
C PRO A 285 3.30 33.14 5.44
N ALA A 286 4.39 33.88 5.33
CA ALA A 286 5.55 33.72 6.21
C ALA A 286 5.19 33.95 7.67
N ASP A 287 4.43 35.02 7.98
CA ASP A 287 4.02 35.36 9.38
C ASP A 287 3.26 34.18 10.03
N ALA A 288 2.37 33.51 9.29
CA ALA A 288 1.58 32.38 9.80
C ALA A 288 2.44 31.13 10.06
N VAL A 289 3.44 30.88 9.20
CA VAL A 289 4.38 29.78 9.38
C VAL A 289 5.31 30.08 10.58
N GLU A 290 5.78 31.32 10.74
CA GLU A 290 6.60 31.75 11.88
C GLU A 290 5.82 31.66 13.20
N ASP A 291 4.55 32.05 13.23
CA ASP A 291 3.66 31.87 14.40
C ASP A 291 3.46 30.39 14.72
N SER A 292 3.28 29.55 13.71
CA SER A 292 3.18 28.08 13.87
C SER A 292 4.48 27.48 14.43
N ALA A 293 5.65 27.90 13.92
CA ALA A 293 6.97 27.50 14.40
C ALA A 293 7.17 27.89 15.87
N LYS A 294 6.86 29.15 16.19
CA LYS A 294 6.99 29.66 17.55
C LYS A 294 6.12 28.89 18.52
N ALA A 295 4.84 28.72 18.22
CA ALA A 295 3.91 27.99 19.09
C ALA A 295 4.36 26.53 19.29
N PHE A 296 4.88 25.88 18.24
CA PHE A 296 5.41 24.53 18.31
C PHE A 296 6.66 24.47 19.22
N ASN A 297 7.61 25.39 19.05
CA ASN A 297 8.83 25.46 19.81
C ASN A 297 8.57 25.78 21.30
N ASP A 298 7.63 26.68 21.60
CA ASP A 298 7.20 27.00 22.97
C ASP A 298 6.68 25.73 23.68
N CYS A 299 5.86 24.90 23.01
CA CYS A 299 5.39 23.61 23.55
C CYS A 299 6.52 22.60 23.72
N ALA A 300 7.47 22.53 22.79
CA ALA A 300 8.64 21.67 22.87
C ALA A 300 9.52 22.04 24.07
N ALA A 301 9.81 23.33 24.28
CA ALA A 301 10.61 23.84 25.40
C ALA A 301 9.93 23.58 26.74
N ALA A 302 8.61 23.77 26.82
CA ALA A 302 7.82 23.53 28.01
C ALA A 302 7.50 22.03 28.25
N GLN A 303 7.78 21.14 27.31
CA GLN A 303 7.39 19.72 27.32
C GLN A 303 5.88 19.54 27.55
N THR A 304 5.08 20.38 26.92
CA THR A 304 3.61 20.37 27.03
C THR A 304 2.98 19.99 25.70
N ALA A 305 1.75 19.48 25.75
CA ALA A 305 0.97 19.24 24.55
C ALA A 305 0.54 20.60 23.94
N ASP A 306 0.57 20.63 22.60
CA ASP A 306 0.03 21.72 21.82
C ASP A 306 -1.51 21.68 21.75
N THR A 307 -2.12 22.60 21.01
CA THR A 307 -3.57 22.68 20.84
C THR A 307 -4.18 21.47 20.11
N PHE A 308 -3.35 20.65 19.45
CA PHE A 308 -3.74 19.44 18.76
C PHE A 308 -3.46 18.16 19.56
N GLY A 309 -2.90 18.30 20.79
CA GLY A 309 -2.58 17.20 21.66
C GLY A 309 -1.22 16.53 21.38
N ARG A 310 -0.37 17.12 20.52
CA ARG A 310 1.01 16.66 20.32
C ARG A 310 1.94 17.30 21.35
N THR A 311 2.72 16.48 22.04
CA THR A 311 3.89 16.95 22.80
C THR A 311 5.12 16.80 21.91
N PRO A 312 5.71 17.91 21.38
CA PRO A 312 6.86 17.82 20.50
C PRO A 312 8.07 17.21 21.25
N ALA A 313 8.76 16.28 20.61
CA ALA A 313 9.95 15.62 21.19
C ALA A 313 11.20 16.51 21.14
N ALA A 314 11.25 17.44 20.17
CA ALA A 314 12.33 18.41 20.00
C ALA A 314 11.76 19.71 19.42
N ALA A 315 12.37 20.83 19.72
CA ALA A 315 12.15 22.09 19.03
C ALA A 315 12.93 22.10 17.71
N GLN A 316 12.47 22.87 16.73
CA GLN A 316 13.27 23.21 15.56
C GLN A 316 14.27 24.33 15.89
N SER A 317 15.37 24.38 15.13
CA SER A 317 16.28 25.52 15.15
C SER A 317 15.53 26.80 14.76
N GLU A 318 15.93 27.94 15.36
CA GLU A 318 15.49 29.28 14.93
C GLU A 318 16.38 29.80 13.78
N GLU A 319 17.52 29.16 13.55
CA GLU A 319 18.47 29.49 12.49
C GLU A 319 18.40 28.43 11.38
N GLY A 320 18.39 28.89 10.12
CA GLY A 320 18.35 28.02 8.96
C GLY A 320 19.64 27.21 8.73
N PRO A 321 19.70 26.42 7.65
CA PRO A 321 18.69 26.35 6.58
C PRO A 321 17.42 25.60 6.98
N PHE A 322 16.33 25.97 6.33
CA PHE A 322 15.04 25.28 6.46
C PHE A 322 14.66 24.58 5.16
N TYR A 323 13.92 23.51 5.29
CA TYR A 323 13.49 22.66 4.18
C TYR A 323 11.98 22.41 4.23
N ALA A 324 11.39 22.22 3.08
CA ALA A 324 10.00 21.79 2.98
C ALA A 324 9.81 20.72 1.92
N LEU A 325 8.84 19.86 2.21
CA LEU A 325 8.36 18.83 1.33
C LEU A 325 6.82 18.92 1.29
N GLN A 326 6.24 19.04 0.10
CA GLN A 326 4.78 18.95 -0.03
C GLN A 326 4.34 17.51 0.22
N MET A 327 3.40 17.36 1.16
CA MET A 327 2.87 16.06 1.57
C MET A 327 1.56 15.78 0.87
N HIS A 328 1.40 14.57 0.38
CA HIS A 328 0.23 14.15 -0.37
C HIS A 328 -0.44 12.94 0.27
N ILE A 329 -1.76 12.83 0.12
CA ILE A 329 -2.48 11.59 0.30
C ILE A 329 -2.22 10.75 -0.96
N ARG A 330 -1.89 9.48 -0.75
CA ARG A 330 -1.71 8.50 -1.82
C ARG A 330 -2.74 7.39 -1.72
N TYR A 331 -2.97 6.73 -2.84
CA TYR A 331 -3.58 5.39 -2.86
C TYR A 331 -2.64 4.43 -3.60
N TYR A 332 -2.70 3.14 -3.32
CA TYR A 332 -1.76 2.18 -3.91
C TYR A 332 -2.30 0.77 -4.07
N ALA A 333 -3.40 0.41 -3.44
CA ALA A 333 -4.02 -0.88 -3.58
C ALA A 333 -5.53 -0.73 -3.73
N SER A 334 -6.13 -1.52 -4.59
CA SER A 334 -7.56 -1.71 -4.64
C SER A 334 -8.01 -2.58 -3.46
N LEU A 335 -9.18 -2.28 -2.90
CA LEU A 335 -9.77 -3.05 -1.81
C LEU A 335 -11.02 -3.81 -2.27
N GLY A 336 -11.55 -3.43 -3.43
CA GLY A 336 -12.56 -4.16 -4.17
C GLY A 336 -11.98 -5.17 -5.15
N GLY A 337 -12.82 -6.05 -5.65
CA GLY A 337 -12.43 -7.08 -6.61
C GLY A 337 -13.46 -8.19 -6.73
N LEU A 338 -13.02 -9.34 -7.22
CA LEU A 338 -13.83 -10.53 -7.39
C LEU A 338 -14.35 -11.05 -6.05
N HIS A 339 -15.62 -11.40 -6.00
CA HIS A 339 -16.22 -12.12 -4.88
C HIS A 339 -15.95 -13.63 -5.01
N ILE A 340 -15.57 -14.27 -3.92
CA ILE A 340 -15.24 -15.70 -3.88
C ILE A 340 -16.04 -16.42 -2.80
N ASN A 341 -16.10 -17.75 -2.91
CA ASN A 341 -16.56 -18.62 -1.83
C ASN A 341 -15.39 -19.20 -1.02
N ASP A 342 -15.67 -19.97 0.01
CA ASP A 342 -14.70 -20.63 0.90
C ASP A 342 -13.76 -21.61 0.17
N SER A 343 -14.05 -21.96 -1.09
CA SER A 343 -13.22 -22.81 -1.93
C SER A 343 -12.45 -21.97 -2.97
N MET A 344 -12.32 -20.66 -2.78
CA MET A 344 -11.63 -19.72 -3.68
C MET A 344 -12.23 -19.63 -5.08
N GLN A 345 -13.44 -20.18 -5.32
CA GLN A 345 -14.13 -20.09 -6.61
C GLN A 345 -14.75 -18.70 -6.76
N VAL A 346 -14.59 -18.10 -7.93
CA VAL A 346 -15.23 -16.84 -8.28
C VAL A 346 -16.75 -17.05 -8.37
N LEU A 347 -17.51 -16.18 -7.71
CA LEU A 347 -18.97 -16.18 -7.72
C LEU A 347 -19.51 -15.30 -8.84
N ASN A 348 -20.67 -15.68 -9.37
CA ASN A 348 -21.46 -14.82 -10.24
C ASN A 348 -22.45 -13.97 -9.39
N THR A 349 -23.15 -13.04 -10.01
CA THR A 349 -24.12 -12.14 -9.35
C THR A 349 -25.30 -12.87 -8.69
N LYS A 350 -25.47 -14.17 -8.93
CA LYS A 350 -26.45 -15.03 -8.26
C LYS A 350 -25.86 -15.82 -7.10
N GLN A 351 -24.60 -15.54 -6.76
CA GLN A 351 -23.84 -16.25 -5.72
C GLN A 351 -23.58 -17.73 -6.04
N GLU A 352 -23.51 -18.07 -7.33
CA GLU A 352 -23.17 -19.40 -7.80
C GLU A 352 -21.71 -19.39 -8.27
N ALA A 353 -20.96 -20.47 -7.99
CA ALA A 353 -19.58 -20.59 -8.45
C ALA A 353 -19.51 -20.68 -9.98
N ILE A 354 -18.61 -19.90 -10.60
CA ILE A 354 -18.27 -20.01 -12.01
C ILE A 354 -17.37 -21.24 -12.20
N PRO A 355 -17.80 -22.28 -12.91
CA PRO A 355 -17.05 -23.53 -13.00
C PRO A 355 -15.66 -23.32 -13.61
N GLY A 356 -14.62 -23.89 -12.99
CA GLY A 356 -13.24 -23.82 -13.45
C GLY A 356 -12.52 -22.49 -13.19
N LEU A 357 -13.17 -21.52 -12.52
CA LEU A 357 -12.59 -20.20 -12.25
C LEU A 357 -12.39 -19.97 -10.75
N TYR A 358 -11.17 -19.61 -10.39
CA TYR A 358 -10.72 -19.30 -9.03
C TYR A 358 -10.01 -17.94 -9.00
N ALA A 359 -9.87 -17.34 -7.83
CA ALA A 359 -9.11 -16.11 -7.67
C ALA A 359 -8.30 -16.08 -6.37
N ALA A 360 -7.18 -15.35 -6.37
CA ALA A 360 -6.30 -15.21 -5.22
C ALA A 360 -5.58 -13.85 -5.22
N GLY A 361 -5.22 -13.34 -4.05
CA GLY A 361 -4.51 -12.09 -3.88
C GLY A 361 -5.39 -10.85 -4.04
N GLU A 362 -4.79 -9.73 -4.41
CA GLU A 362 -5.45 -8.41 -4.47
C GLU A 362 -6.61 -8.33 -5.48
N VAL A 363 -6.71 -9.24 -6.42
CA VAL A 363 -7.85 -9.31 -7.36
C VAL A 363 -9.16 -9.70 -6.65
N VAL A 364 -9.07 -10.30 -5.46
CA VAL A 364 -10.21 -10.63 -4.59
C VAL A 364 -10.55 -9.44 -3.73
N GLY A 365 -11.80 -9.00 -3.76
CA GLY A 365 -12.32 -7.91 -2.91
C GLY A 365 -12.67 -8.35 -1.51
N GLY A 366 -12.92 -7.38 -0.63
CA GLY A 366 -13.57 -7.59 0.66
C GLY A 366 -12.66 -7.85 1.86
N LEU A 367 -11.36 -8.10 1.69
CA LEU A 367 -10.49 -8.41 2.82
C LEU A 367 -10.37 -7.27 3.85
N GLU A 368 -10.16 -6.02 3.40
CA GLU A 368 -9.67 -4.94 4.27
C GLU A 368 -10.73 -3.93 4.73
N GLY A 369 -11.91 -3.94 4.17
CA GLY A 369 -12.84 -2.81 4.36
C GLY A 369 -12.28 -1.52 3.74
N ASP A 370 -12.36 -0.38 4.45
CA ASP A 370 -11.87 0.91 3.92
C ASP A 370 -10.52 1.34 4.52
N VAL A 371 -9.94 0.54 5.41
CA VAL A 371 -8.63 0.80 6.04
C VAL A 371 -7.77 -0.44 6.05
N TYR A 372 -6.60 -0.33 5.45
CA TYR A 372 -5.62 -1.39 5.42
C TYR A 372 -5.00 -1.65 6.80
N MET A 373 -5.04 -2.90 7.23
CA MET A 373 -4.24 -3.37 8.36
C MET A 373 -2.85 -3.80 7.88
N GLY A 374 -1.79 -3.31 8.50
CA GLY A 374 -0.41 -3.57 8.06
C GLY A 374 -0.07 -5.05 7.93
N ALA A 375 0.52 -5.43 6.79
CA ALA A 375 0.96 -6.76 6.37
C ALA A 375 -0.14 -7.73 5.91
N THR A 376 -1.43 -7.42 6.05
CA THR A 376 -2.52 -8.34 5.68
C THR A 376 -2.65 -8.56 4.18
N LEU A 377 -2.45 -7.55 3.33
CA LEU A 377 -2.51 -7.73 1.87
C LEU A 377 -1.45 -8.72 1.35
N PHE A 378 -0.22 -8.66 1.86
CA PHE A 378 0.80 -9.63 1.46
C PHE A 378 0.52 -11.02 2.07
N GLY A 379 0.07 -11.05 3.33
CA GLY A 379 -0.40 -12.27 3.98
C GLY A 379 -1.53 -12.93 3.21
N TRP A 380 -2.50 -12.14 2.74
CA TRP A 380 -3.61 -12.62 1.91
C TRP A 380 -3.12 -13.19 0.57
N ALA A 381 -2.19 -12.52 -0.11
CA ALA A 381 -1.65 -13.04 -1.36
C ALA A 381 -1.04 -14.45 -1.20
N ILE A 382 -0.39 -14.72 -0.06
CA ILE A 382 0.16 -16.05 0.25
C ILE A 382 -0.96 -17.03 0.65
N ALA A 383 -1.82 -16.65 1.60
CA ALA A 383 -2.88 -17.52 2.11
C ALA A 383 -3.87 -17.91 1.01
N SER A 384 -4.37 -16.93 0.26
CA SER A 384 -5.33 -17.19 -0.83
C SER A 384 -4.74 -17.99 -1.98
N GLY A 385 -3.45 -17.76 -2.31
CA GLY A 385 -2.75 -18.58 -3.31
C GLY A 385 -2.58 -20.04 -2.87
N TYR A 386 -2.27 -20.25 -1.59
CA TYR A 386 -2.19 -21.57 -0.97
C TYR A 386 -3.55 -22.29 -1.00
N ASP A 387 -4.62 -21.60 -0.56
CA ASP A 387 -5.97 -22.16 -0.55
C ASP A 387 -6.49 -22.45 -1.95
N ALA A 388 -6.32 -21.52 -2.89
CA ALA A 388 -6.76 -21.74 -4.27
C ALA A 388 -6.07 -22.95 -4.92
N ALA A 389 -4.77 -23.13 -4.66
CA ALA A 389 -4.04 -24.30 -5.15
C ALA A 389 -4.55 -25.62 -4.55
N ASN A 390 -4.82 -25.63 -3.23
CA ASN A 390 -5.39 -26.81 -2.56
C ASN A 390 -6.80 -27.12 -3.05
N ALA A 391 -7.66 -26.12 -3.21
CA ALA A 391 -9.02 -26.29 -3.73
C ALA A 391 -9.02 -26.84 -5.16
N VAL A 392 -8.17 -26.30 -6.03
CA VAL A 392 -8.02 -26.79 -7.41
C VAL A 392 -7.51 -28.24 -7.41
N ASN A 393 -6.48 -28.55 -6.60
CA ASN A 393 -5.92 -29.91 -6.52
C ASN A 393 -6.97 -30.94 -6.07
N ALA A 394 -7.83 -30.59 -5.11
CA ALA A 394 -8.91 -31.47 -4.66
C ALA A 394 -9.92 -31.81 -5.76
N VAL A 395 -10.16 -30.89 -6.70
CA VAL A 395 -11.07 -31.10 -7.84
C VAL A 395 -10.41 -31.87 -8.98
N ILE A 396 -9.15 -31.57 -9.31
CA ILE A 396 -8.49 -32.23 -10.46
C ILE A 396 -7.95 -33.64 -10.16
N ALA A 397 -7.84 -34.00 -8.87
CA ALA A 397 -7.45 -35.33 -8.42
C ALA A 397 -8.56 -36.36 -8.43
N GLN A 398 -9.81 -35.91 -8.61
CA GLN A 398 -11.00 -36.76 -8.77
C GLN A 398 -11.19 -37.17 -10.25
#